data_b2ba305011350ff327b74a21fc755e0d
#
_entry.id   b2ba305011350ff327b74a21fc755e0d
#
_cell.length_a   1.000
_cell.length_b   1.000
_cell.length_c   1.000
_cell.angle_alpha   90.00
_cell.angle_beta   90.00
_cell.angle_gamma   90.00
#
_symmetry.space_group_name_H-M   'P 1'
#
loop_
_entity.id
_entity.type
_entity.pdbx_description
1 polymer ?
#
loop_
_entity_poly.entity_id
_entity_poly.type
_entity_poly.pdbx_seq_one_letter_code
_entity_poly.pdbx_strand_id
1 'polypeptide(L)'
;MCGVIGVAGPNQVSYPLFYGLSLLQHRGQDAAGIATMDQGHFFIRKNTGLVSDVFTDEKLEKSKGNMGIGHVRYPTAGSLGAADSQPFYVNNPHGIVFAHNGNLTNVAELAQMLHDIERRHLNTTSDSELLLNFFACGMNKSKGCPTPEAVYKACEFVFEHAKGGYACTAMIANFGLVAFRDPYGIRPLILGVKEYDNGEKAYMVASESVSLDISGFKILRDVEPGEVIIITEDRQVYSKICAKNPVLAPCLFEYVYFARPDSIMNGVSVYQARVDAGKVLSQRIKETWKDKEIDIVIPVPETGRASAQEIATALGVEYREGFVKNRYVGRTFIMPENVDRKNFVRRKLNPIPAEFKDKNVLLVDDSIVRGTTSKRIIEMVRDLGAKSVYLASVSPAVCYPNVYGIDMPVKSDLVAHGKTLEEIREWIGVDGLIYLPLEDLKQIVQKQNPKITEFEDSVFSGNYITGDVDEAYLNELERHRKELKELEKKYKGFDS
;
A
#
# COMPACT_ATOMS: atom_id res chain seq x y z
N MET A 1 -3.14 -0.92 -3.15
CA MET A 1 -2.62 -1.54 -1.92
C MET A 1 -3.68 -1.54 -0.86
N CYS A 2 -3.64 -2.50 0.06
CA CYS A 2 -4.58 -2.63 1.16
C CYS A 2 -3.96 -2.19 2.49
N GLY A 3 -4.77 -2.14 3.56
CA GLY A 3 -4.31 -1.99 4.92
C GLY A 3 -4.91 -3.06 5.80
N VAL A 4 -4.10 -3.65 6.67
CA VAL A 4 -4.52 -4.65 7.67
C VAL A 4 -4.26 -4.14 9.08
N ILE A 5 -5.08 -4.61 9.99
CA ILE A 5 -4.97 -4.35 11.42
C ILE A 5 -5.43 -5.57 12.21
N GLY A 6 -4.81 -5.83 13.35
CA GLY A 6 -5.26 -6.82 14.33
C GLY A 6 -5.11 -6.26 15.74
N VAL A 7 -6.07 -6.50 16.61
CA VAL A 7 -6.08 -6.02 17.99
C VAL A 7 -6.48 -7.14 18.95
N ALA A 8 -5.74 -7.29 20.04
CA ALA A 8 -6.10 -8.15 21.16
C ALA A 8 -5.94 -7.36 22.47
N GLY A 9 -6.98 -7.30 23.29
CA GLY A 9 -6.98 -6.46 24.50
C GLY A 9 -7.92 -6.96 25.58
N PRO A 10 -7.98 -6.28 26.73
CA PRO A 10 -8.91 -6.62 27.81
C PRO A 10 -10.35 -6.17 27.51
N ASN A 11 -10.54 -5.19 26.64
CA ASN A 11 -11.82 -4.56 26.34
C ASN A 11 -12.28 -4.87 24.91
N GLN A 12 -13.51 -4.47 24.58
CA GLN A 12 -14.03 -4.56 23.22
C GLN A 12 -13.12 -3.82 22.22
N VAL A 13 -12.80 -4.48 21.10
CA VAL A 13 -11.81 -3.99 20.13
C VAL A 13 -12.42 -3.38 18.85
N SER A 14 -13.74 -3.37 18.70
CA SER A 14 -14.39 -2.85 17.50
C SER A 14 -14.07 -1.38 17.22
N TYR A 15 -14.04 -0.51 18.24
CA TYR A 15 -13.68 0.89 18.10
C TYR A 15 -12.18 1.12 17.79
N PRO A 16 -11.21 0.49 18.50
CA PRO A 16 -9.80 0.53 18.08
C PRO A 16 -9.58 0.09 16.65
N LEU A 17 -10.27 -0.97 16.18
CA LEU A 17 -10.22 -1.41 14.78
C LEU A 17 -10.76 -0.35 13.82
N PHE A 18 -11.92 0.23 14.13
CA PHE A 18 -12.52 1.30 13.33
C PHE A 18 -11.62 2.52 13.20
N TYR A 19 -11.08 3.03 14.31
CA TYR A 19 -10.19 4.19 14.29
C TYR A 19 -8.88 3.89 13.55
N GLY A 20 -8.27 2.73 13.81
CA GLY A 20 -7.05 2.32 13.13
C GLY A 20 -7.24 2.16 11.62
N LEU A 21 -8.35 1.54 11.18
CA LEU A 21 -8.69 1.42 9.74
C LEU A 21 -8.99 2.78 9.11
N SER A 22 -9.61 3.71 9.84
CA SER A 22 -9.88 5.06 9.34
C SER A 22 -8.57 5.80 9.00
N LEU A 23 -7.49 5.58 9.76
CA LEU A 23 -6.17 6.12 9.45
C LEU A 23 -5.46 5.37 8.31
N LEU A 24 -5.84 4.12 8.04
CA LEU A 24 -5.37 3.36 6.88
C LEU A 24 -6.21 3.57 5.61
N GLN A 25 -7.23 4.44 5.64
CA GLN A 25 -8.16 4.64 4.53
C GLN A 25 -7.47 5.07 3.22
N HIS A 26 -6.32 5.73 3.30
CA HIS A 26 -5.49 6.11 2.13
C HIS A 26 -4.97 4.87 1.39
N ARG A 27 -4.81 3.72 2.07
CA ARG A 27 -4.38 2.45 1.50
C ARG A 27 -5.47 1.72 0.75
N GLY A 28 -6.75 1.94 1.11
CA GLY A 28 -7.88 1.30 0.45
C GLY A 28 -9.19 2.07 0.65
N GLN A 29 -9.95 2.30 -0.42
CA GLN A 29 -11.19 3.09 -0.41
C GLN A 29 -12.38 2.38 -1.09
N ASP A 30 -12.17 1.12 -1.49
CA ASP A 30 -13.15 0.33 -2.24
C ASP A 30 -14.09 -0.46 -1.31
N ALA A 31 -13.51 -1.08 -0.29
CA ALA A 31 -14.26 -1.85 0.70
C ALA A 31 -13.55 -1.81 2.06
N ALA A 32 -14.32 -2.01 3.11
CA ALA A 32 -13.82 -2.15 4.47
C ALA A 32 -14.48 -3.34 5.17
N GLY A 33 -13.74 -3.98 6.07
CA GLY A 33 -14.26 -5.09 6.86
C GLY A 33 -13.58 -5.20 8.22
N ILE A 34 -14.35 -5.62 9.20
CA ILE A 34 -13.91 -5.94 10.57
C ILE A 34 -14.48 -7.30 10.93
N ALA A 35 -13.68 -8.11 11.60
CA ALA A 35 -14.12 -9.29 12.30
C ALA A 35 -13.66 -9.22 13.76
N THR A 36 -14.54 -9.49 14.70
CA THR A 36 -14.22 -9.64 16.13
C THR A 36 -14.57 -11.03 16.60
N MET A 37 -13.99 -11.45 17.73
CA MET A 37 -14.23 -12.75 18.32
C MET A 37 -14.64 -12.62 19.79
N ASP A 38 -15.75 -13.26 20.13
CA ASP A 38 -16.27 -13.39 21.49
C ASP A 38 -16.65 -14.84 21.78
N GLN A 39 -16.04 -15.45 22.78
CA GLN A 39 -16.29 -16.85 23.18
C GLN A 39 -16.24 -17.84 21.98
N GLY A 40 -15.23 -17.68 21.12
CA GLY A 40 -15.06 -18.53 19.94
C GLY A 40 -16.00 -18.25 18.77
N HIS A 41 -16.91 -17.28 18.89
CA HIS A 41 -17.80 -16.88 17.80
C HIS A 41 -17.28 -15.63 17.11
N PHE A 42 -17.28 -15.65 15.78
CA PHE A 42 -16.87 -14.51 14.94
C PHE A 42 -18.05 -13.63 14.57
N PHE A 43 -17.87 -12.33 14.74
CA PHE A 43 -18.76 -11.28 14.23
C PHE A 43 -18.10 -10.60 13.04
N ILE A 44 -18.44 -11.04 11.82
CA ILE A 44 -17.83 -10.54 10.58
C ILE A 44 -18.77 -9.53 9.94
N ARG A 45 -18.27 -8.32 9.69
CA ARG A 45 -18.98 -7.25 8.99
C ARG A 45 -18.07 -6.66 7.95
N LYS A 46 -18.50 -6.67 6.70
CA LYS A 46 -17.75 -6.13 5.58
C LYS A 46 -18.69 -5.67 4.47
N ASN A 47 -18.30 -4.63 3.76
CA ASN A 47 -19.01 -4.13 2.58
C ASN A 47 -18.11 -3.26 1.72
N THR A 48 -18.59 -2.90 0.52
CA THR A 48 -18.02 -1.84 -0.30
C THR A 48 -18.26 -0.47 0.34
N GLY A 49 -17.32 0.45 0.17
CA GLY A 49 -17.37 1.81 0.71
C GLY A 49 -16.21 2.11 1.66
N LEU A 50 -16.18 3.35 2.14
CA LEU A 50 -15.21 3.79 3.13
C LEU A 50 -15.52 3.18 4.52
N VAL A 51 -14.56 3.22 5.42
CA VAL A 51 -14.72 2.73 6.80
C VAL A 51 -15.93 3.39 7.47
N SER A 52 -16.10 4.70 7.31
CA SER A 52 -17.25 5.45 7.82
C SER A 52 -18.59 5.06 7.20
N ASP A 53 -18.59 4.60 5.95
CA ASP A 53 -19.83 4.22 5.25
C ASP A 53 -20.28 2.80 5.64
N VAL A 54 -19.32 1.92 5.87
CA VAL A 54 -19.56 0.50 6.22
C VAL A 54 -19.95 0.34 7.68
N PHE A 55 -19.32 1.09 8.60
CA PHE A 55 -19.49 0.93 10.04
C PHE A 55 -20.22 2.12 10.67
N THR A 56 -21.36 1.82 11.25
CA THR A 56 -22.12 2.72 12.14
C THR A 56 -21.86 2.33 13.60
N ASP A 57 -22.15 3.24 14.55
CA ASP A 57 -22.00 2.95 15.97
C ASP A 57 -22.78 1.69 16.39
N GLU A 58 -24.01 1.51 15.89
CA GLU A 58 -24.80 0.31 16.15
C GLU A 58 -24.10 -0.99 15.69
N LYS A 59 -23.45 -0.96 14.53
CA LYS A 59 -22.70 -2.11 14.01
C LYS A 59 -21.46 -2.40 14.84
N LEU A 60 -20.76 -1.34 15.31
CA LEU A 60 -19.57 -1.46 16.15
C LEU A 60 -19.92 -2.01 17.53
N GLU A 61 -21.00 -1.54 18.16
CA GLU A 61 -21.50 -2.05 19.43
C GLU A 61 -21.89 -3.54 19.36
N LYS A 62 -22.49 -3.95 18.25
CA LYS A 62 -22.85 -5.36 18.00
C LYS A 62 -21.66 -6.25 17.62
N SER A 63 -20.50 -5.68 17.30
CA SER A 63 -19.27 -6.42 17.02
C SER A 63 -18.51 -6.66 18.33
N LYS A 64 -19.04 -7.61 19.14
CA LYS A 64 -18.52 -7.95 20.45
C LYS A 64 -17.17 -8.64 20.38
N GLY A 65 -16.45 -8.61 21.48
CA GLY A 65 -15.19 -9.35 21.66
C GLY A 65 -13.99 -8.45 21.92
N ASN A 66 -13.00 -9.06 22.51
CA ASN A 66 -11.75 -8.43 22.95
C ASN A 66 -10.57 -8.72 22.00
N MET A 67 -10.84 -9.37 20.89
CA MET A 67 -9.90 -9.68 19.83
C MET A 67 -10.57 -9.46 18.48
N GLY A 68 -9.81 -8.92 17.50
CA GLY A 68 -10.36 -8.65 16.18
C GLY A 68 -9.30 -8.33 15.15
N ILE A 69 -9.69 -8.46 13.87
CA ILE A 69 -8.90 -8.03 12.71
C ILE A 69 -9.74 -7.13 11.81
N GLY A 70 -9.05 -6.31 11.02
CA GLY A 70 -9.71 -5.43 10.07
C GLY A 70 -8.91 -5.22 8.80
N HIS A 71 -9.61 -4.77 7.77
CA HIS A 71 -9.04 -4.57 6.43
C HIS A 71 -9.69 -3.39 5.73
N VAL A 72 -8.88 -2.63 4.98
CA VAL A 72 -9.32 -1.68 3.96
C VAL A 72 -8.77 -2.12 2.61
N ARG A 73 -9.68 -2.25 1.62
CA ARG A 73 -9.35 -2.81 0.31
C ARG A 73 -9.08 -1.74 -0.72
N TYR A 74 -8.03 -1.95 -1.49
CA TYR A 74 -7.80 -1.33 -2.78
C TYR A 74 -7.87 -2.42 -3.86
N PRO A 75 -8.69 -2.29 -4.91
CA PRO A 75 -8.81 -3.31 -5.93
C PRO A 75 -7.48 -3.41 -6.72
N THR A 76 -6.84 -4.57 -6.70
CA THR A 76 -5.58 -4.81 -7.44
C THR A 76 -5.81 -5.61 -8.72
N ALA A 77 -6.57 -6.68 -8.62
CA ALA A 77 -7.03 -7.52 -9.72
C ALA A 77 -8.26 -8.28 -9.22
N GLY A 78 -9.30 -8.39 -10.02
CA GLY A 78 -10.49 -9.15 -9.67
C GLY A 78 -11.77 -8.30 -9.66
N SER A 79 -12.89 -8.93 -9.32
CA SER A 79 -14.21 -8.33 -9.38
C SER A 79 -14.39 -7.15 -8.41
N LEU A 80 -15.17 -6.17 -8.82
CA LEU A 80 -15.57 -5.01 -8.01
C LEU A 80 -16.74 -5.37 -7.07
N GLY A 81 -16.74 -6.56 -6.45
CA GLY A 81 -17.86 -7.05 -5.65
C GLY A 81 -17.61 -7.08 -4.15
N ALA A 82 -18.69 -7.05 -3.35
CA ALA A 82 -18.64 -7.26 -1.91
C ALA A 82 -18.10 -8.65 -1.54
N ALA A 83 -18.15 -9.63 -2.45
CA ALA A 83 -17.64 -10.98 -2.25
C ALA A 83 -16.13 -11.00 -1.96
N ASP A 84 -15.35 -10.13 -2.63
CA ASP A 84 -13.89 -10.04 -2.45
C ASP A 84 -13.49 -9.15 -1.27
N SER A 85 -14.45 -8.58 -0.54
CA SER A 85 -14.14 -7.82 0.66
C SER A 85 -13.59 -8.73 1.75
N GLN A 86 -12.57 -8.28 2.45
CA GLN A 86 -11.96 -8.99 3.57
C GLN A 86 -12.49 -8.45 4.91
N PRO A 87 -12.43 -9.25 6.01
CA PRO A 87 -11.80 -10.57 6.14
C PRO A 87 -12.56 -11.74 5.49
N PHE A 88 -11.82 -12.79 5.10
CA PHE A 88 -12.37 -14.08 4.68
C PHE A 88 -12.48 -15.05 5.86
N TYR A 89 -13.30 -16.10 5.72
CA TYR A 89 -13.54 -17.11 6.75
C TYR A 89 -13.52 -18.53 6.17
N VAL A 90 -12.91 -19.44 6.92
CA VAL A 90 -13.04 -20.89 6.73
C VAL A 90 -13.35 -21.58 8.06
N ASN A 91 -14.12 -22.67 8.03
CA ASN A 91 -14.54 -23.39 9.22
C ASN A 91 -13.64 -24.58 9.58
N ASN A 92 -12.80 -25.07 8.67
CA ASN A 92 -11.97 -26.27 8.84
C ASN A 92 -10.47 -25.95 8.61
N PRO A 93 -9.56 -26.45 9.49
CA PRO A 93 -9.76 -27.38 10.62
C PRO A 93 -10.28 -26.71 11.88
N HIS A 94 -10.08 -25.42 12.03
CA HIS A 94 -10.59 -24.55 13.09
C HIS A 94 -11.29 -23.38 12.44
N GLY A 95 -12.23 -22.73 13.09
CA GLY A 95 -12.76 -21.46 12.59
C GLY A 95 -11.60 -20.46 12.43
N ILE A 96 -11.33 -20.00 11.20
CA ILE A 96 -10.24 -19.06 10.90
C ILE A 96 -10.80 -17.90 10.11
N VAL A 97 -10.55 -16.68 10.60
CA VAL A 97 -10.82 -15.42 9.89
C VAL A 97 -9.50 -14.79 9.50
N PHE A 98 -9.40 -14.23 8.30
CA PHE A 98 -8.13 -13.87 7.70
C PHE A 98 -8.22 -12.58 6.87
N ALA A 99 -7.22 -11.72 6.98
CA ALA A 99 -7.04 -10.55 6.14
C ALA A 99 -5.59 -10.41 5.66
N HIS A 100 -5.42 -9.91 4.45
CA HIS A 100 -4.16 -9.86 3.73
C HIS A 100 -3.96 -8.52 3.04
N ASN A 101 -2.78 -7.95 3.16
CA ASN A 101 -2.28 -6.83 2.37
C ASN A 101 -1.10 -7.30 1.53
N GLY A 102 -1.25 -7.30 0.22
CA GLY A 102 -0.19 -7.71 -0.70
C GLY A 102 -0.72 -8.30 -2.00
N ASN A 103 0.09 -9.15 -2.62
CA ASN A 103 -0.28 -9.94 -3.77
C ASN A 103 0.68 -11.12 -3.96
N LEU A 104 0.13 -12.26 -4.36
CA LEU A 104 0.89 -13.45 -4.70
C LEU A 104 1.24 -13.46 -6.20
N THR A 105 2.43 -13.95 -6.51
CA THR A 105 2.91 -14.06 -7.89
C THR A 105 2.61 -15.44 -8.52
N ASN A 106 2.46 -16.48 -7.71
CA ASN A 106 2.22 -17.86 -8.16
C ASN A 106 0.80 -18.36 -7.90
N VAL A 107 -0.22 -17.50 -8.04
CA VAL A 107 -1.64 -17.82 -7.75
C VAL A 107 -2.13 -19.06 -8.49
N ALA A 108 -1.81 -19.22 -9.77
CA ALA A 108 -2.28 -20.35 -10.58
C ALA A 108 -1.73 -21.69 -10.06
N GLU A 109 -0.44 -21.76 -9.74
CA GLU A 109 0.21 -22.95 -9.16
C GLU A 109 -0.44 -23.34 -7.83
N LEU A 110 -0.63 -22.35 -6.95
CA LEU A 110 -1.23 -22.57 -5.64
C LEU A 110 -2.71 -23.01 -5.74
N ALA A 111 -3.48 -22.42 -6.65
CA ALA A 111 -4.88 -22.80 -6.86
C ALA A 111 -4.99 -24.24 -7.34
N GLN A 112 -4.10 -24.68 -8.23
CA GLN A 112 -4.05 -26.07 -8.69
C GLN A 112 -3.68 -27.02 -7.54
N MET A 113 -2.71 -26.68 -6.70
CA MET A 113 -2.37 -27.47 -5.51
C MET A 113 -3.56 -27.62 -4.56
N LEU A 114 -4.29 -26.57 -4.29
CA LEU A 114 -5.49 -26.62 -3.42
C LEU A 114 -6.56 -27.54 -4.02
N HIS A 115 -6.80 -27.45 -5.32
CA HIS A 115 -7.79 -28.27 -6.00
C HIS A 115 -7.39 -29.75 -6.02
N ASP A 116 -6.18 -30.07 -6.47
CA ASP A 116 -5.78 -31.44 -6.79
C ASP A 116 -5.32 -32.22 -5.55
N ILE A 117 -4.62 -31.56 -4.64
CA ILE A 117 -4.00 -32.23 -3.48
C ILE A 117 -4.86 -32.05 -2.22
N GLU A 118 -5.19 -30.81 -1.89
CA GLU A 118 -5.90 -30.48 -0.65
C GLU A 118 -7.42 -30.56 -0.79
N ARG A 119 -7.94 -30.70 -2.01
CA ARG A 119 -9.37 -30.82 -2.36
C ARG A 119 -10.23 -29.69 -1.78
N ARG A 120 -9.73 -28.45 -1.86
CA ARG A 120 -10.43 -27.25 -1.41
C ARG A 120 -10.95 -26.45 -2.59
N HIS A 121 -12.18 -25.97 -2.46
CA HIS A 121 -12.81 -25.08 -3.42
C HIS A 121 -12.56 -23.62 -3.02
N LEU A 122 -12.26 -22.78 -4.00
CA LEU A 122 -12.19 -21.32 -3.85
C LEU A 122 -13.48 -20.71 -4.41
N ASN A 123 -14.09 -19.81 -3.65
CA ASN A 123 -15.34 -19.15 -4.03
C ASN A 123 -15.11 -17.84 -4.78
N THR A 124 -13.89 -17.29 -4.69
CA THR A 124 -13.48 -16.05 -5.35
C THR A 124 -12.17 -16.24 -6.10
N THR A 125 -11.79 -15.24 -6.88
CA THR A 125 -10.47 -15.19 -7.55
C THR A 125 -9.41 -14.48 -6.69
N SER A 126 -9.74 -14.17 -5.43
CA SER A 126 -8.85 -13.43 -4.52
C SER A 126 -7.70 -14.32 -4.03
N ASP A 127 -6.49 -13.83 -4.18
CA ASP A 127 -5.29 -14.43 -3.59
C ASP A 127 -5.34 -14.51 -2.05
N SER A 128 -6.15 -13.65 -1.43
CA SER A 128 -6.38 -13.68 0.02
C SER A 128 -7.18 -14.90 0.47
N GLU A 129 -8.19 -15.34 -0.30
CA GLU A 129 -8.90 -16.58 -0.05
C GLU A 129 -8.00 -17.79 -0.26
N LEU A 130 -7.15 -17.73 -1.30
CA LEU A 130 -6.15 -18.73 -1.59
C LEU A 130 -5.18 -18.88 -0.42
N LEU A 131 -4.60 -17.78 0.05
CA LEU A 131 -3.63 -17.76 1.16
C LEU A 131 -4.24 -18.24 2.48
N LEU A 132 -5.48 -17.87 2.78
CA LEU A 132 -6.25 -18.39 3.92
C LEU A 132 -6.38 -19.92 3.83
N ASN A 133 -6.72 -20.47 2.67
CA ASN A 133 -6.85 -21.90 2.48
C ASN A 133 -5.52 -22.63 2.63
N PHE A 134 -4.41 -22.06 2.15
CA PHE A 134 -3.06 -22.59 2.39
C PHE A 134 -2.71 -22.60 3.88
N PHE A 135 -2.98 -21.53 4.60
CA PHE A 135 -2.79 -21.48 6.04
C PHE A 135 -3.63 -22.54 6.76
N ALA A 136 -4.90 -22.69 6.39
CA ALA A 136 -5.79 -23.72 6.93
C ALA A 136 -5.32 -25.14 6.63
N CYS A 137 -4.76 -25.39 5.44
CA CYS A 137 -4.13 -26.68 5.09
C CYS A 137 -2.91 -26.97 5.98
N GLY A 138 -2.07 -25.96 6.20
CA GLY A 138 -0.95 -26.06 7.14
C GLY A 138 -1.40 -26.38 8.56
N MET A 139 -2.45 -25.73 9.05
CA MET A 139 -3.07 -26.03 10.36
C MET A 139 -3.61 -27.47 10.43
N ASN A 140 -4.20 -27.99 9.36
CA ASN A 140 -4.76 -29.33 9.31
C ASN A 140 -3.69 -30.45 9.41
N LYS A 141 -2.43 -30.13 9.14
CA LYS A 141 -1.30 -31.09 9.30
C LYS A 141 -0.96 -31.35 10.77
N SER A 142 -1.43 -30.52 11.69
CA SER A 142 -1.30 -30.69 13.14
C SER A 142 -2.59 -31.25 13.72
N LYS A 143 -2.49 -32.24 14.62
CA LYS A 143 -3.66 -32.83 15.28
C LYS A 143 -3.98 -32.12 16.58
N GLY A 144 -5.25 -32.05 16.97
CA GLY A 144 -5.71 -31.51 18.24
C GLY A 144 -6.05 -30.04 18.22
N CYS A 145 -6.11 -29.41 19.40
CA CYS A 145 -6.37 -27.97 19.55
C CYS A 145 -5.23 -27.15 18.98
N PRO A 146 -5.50 -25.90 18.55
CA PRO A 146 -4.45 -24.99 18.08
C PRO A 146 -3.40 -24.75 19.17
N THR A 147 -2.15 -24.77 18.78
CA THR A 147 -1.00 -24.44 19.64
C THR A 147 -0.07 -23.49 18.87
N PRO A 148 0.78 -22.72 19.58
CA PRO A 148 1.77 -21.88 18.89
C PRO A 148 2.61 -22.65 17.87
N GLU A 149 3.04 -23.87 18.20
CA GLU A 149 3.85 -24.70 17.30
C GLU A 149 3.06 -25.16 16.06
N ALA A 150 1.76 -25.46 16.20
CA ALA A 150 0.90 -25.77 15.06
C ALA A 150 0.75 -24.58 14.10
N VAL A 151 0.62 -23.37 14.65
CA VAL A 151 0.56 -22.11 13.86
C VAL A 151 1.88 -21.85 13.15
N TYR A 152 3.02 -22.05 13.83
CA TYR A 152 4.34 -21.88 13.20
C TYR A 152 4.52 -22.83 12.02
N LYS A 153 4.17 -24.11 12.17
CA LYS A 153 4.21 -25.10 11.07
C LYS A 153 3.28 -24.73 9.92
N ALA A 154 2.10 -24.17 10.22
CA ALA A 154 1.18 -23.70 9.19
C ALA A 154 1.77 -22.51 8.41
N CYS A 155 2.43 -21.58 9.09
CA CYS A 155 3.11 -20.48 8.41
C CYS A 155 4.37 -20.92 7.67
N GLU A 156 5.15 -21.88 8.19
CA GLU A 156 6.26 -22.50 7.48
C GLU A 156 5.77 -23.11 6.15
N PHE A 157 4.62 -23.80 6.16
CA PHE A 157 4.00 -24.33 4.96
C PHE A 157 3.57 -23.23 3.98
N VAL A 158 3.03 -22.11 4.46
CA VAL A 158 2.72 -20.94 3.63
C VAL A 158 3.99 -20.38 3.00
N PHE A 159 5.05 -20.14 3.79
CA PHE A 159 6.31 -19.55 3.29
C PHE A 159 7.06 -20.45 2.31
N GLU A 160 6.87 -21.77 2.38
CA GLU A 160 7.48 -22.72 1.43
C GLU A 160 6.81 -22.68 0.05
N HIS A 161 5.53 -22.30 -0.03
CA HIS A 161 4.76 -22.42 -1.27
C HIS A 161 4.37 -21.07 -1.84
N ALA A 162 3.94 -20.11 -1.01
CA ALA A 162 3.45 -18.82 -1.46
C ALA A 162 4.60 -17.86 -1.82
N LYS A 163 4.63 -17.42 -3.07
CA LYS A 163 5.56 -16.39 -3.56
C LYS A 163 4.82 -15.07 -3.69
N GLY A 164 5.51 -13.97 -3.42
CA GLY A 164 4.93 -12.63 -3.47
C GLY A 164 5.27 -11.76 -2.27
N GLY A 165 4.62 -10.62 -2.16
CA GLY A 165 4.73 -9.73 -1.00
C GLY A 165 3.41 -9.73 -0.23
N TYR A 166 3.45 -10.04 1.08
CA TYR A 166 2.25 -10.11 1.90
C TYR A 166 2.47 -9.82 3.39
N ALA A 167 1.51 -9.11 3.98
CA ALA A 167 1.34 -8.98 5.42
C ALA A 167 -0.06 -9.44 5.79
N CYS A 168 -0.16 -10.37 6.74
CA CYS A 168 -1.38 -11.08 7.05
C CYS A 168 -1.76 -10.94 8.51
N THR A 169 -3.07 -10.88 8.76
CA THR A 169 -3.66 -10.99 10.11
C THR A 169 -4.74 -12.06 10.07
N ALA A 170 -4.77 -12.92 11.08
CA ALA A 170 -5.75 -13.98 11.23
C ALA A 170 -6.23 -14.09 12.67
N MET A 171 -7.43 -14.60 12.88
CA MET A 171 -7.91 -15.09 14.18
C MET A 171 -8.30 -16.54 14.07
N ILE A 172 -7.90 -17.34 15.05
CA ILE A 172 -8.29 -18.75 15.17
C ILE A 172 -9.22 -18.85 16.37
N ALA A 173 -10.41 -19.45 16.17
CA ALA A 173 -11.42 -19.60 17.20
C ALA A 173 -10.88 -20.30 18.45
N ASN A 174 -11.16 -19.74 19.63
CA ASN A 174 -10.72 -20.23 20.94
C ASN A 174 -9.19 -20.36 21.07
N PHE A 175 -8.43 -19.57 20.31
CA PHE A 175 -6.97 -19.63 20.39
C PHE A 175 -6.34 -18.23 20.43
N GLY A 176 -6.54 -17.40 19.37
CA GLY A 176 -5.90 -16.11 19.40
C GLY A 176 -5.76 -15.42 18.04
N LEU A 177 -5.07 -14.28 18.07
CA LEU A 177 -4.67 -13.47 16.93
C LEU A 177 -3.31 -13.95 16.41
N VAL A 178 -3.19 -14.09 15.10
CA VAL A 178 -1.95 -14.43 14.40
C VAL A 178 -1.64 -13.31 13.42
N ALA A 179 -0.38 -12.90 13.35
CA ALA A 179 0.10 -11.97 12.34
C ALA A 179 1.42 -12.46 11.76
N PHE A 180 1.60 -12.36 10.45
CA PHE A 180 2.85 -12.77 9.81
C PHE A 180 3.16 -11.93 8.58
N ARG A 181 4.46 -11.86 8.26
CA ARG A 181 5.00 -11.03 7.19
C ARG A 181 5.77 -11.90 6.21
N ASP A 182 5.71 -11.58 4.91
CA ASP A 182 6.41 -12.31 3.85
C ASP A 182 7.93 -12.45 4.13
N PRO A 183 8.61 -13.45 3.53
CA PRO A 183 10.03 -13.72 3.77
C PRO A 183 11.00 -12.60 3.40
N TYR A 184 10.56 -11.65 2.59
CA TYR A 184 11.36 -10.47 2.21
C TYR A 184 10.95 -9.20 2.97
N GLY A 185 9.87 -9.24 3.76
CA GLY A 185 9.36 -8.06 4.44
C GLY A 185 8.93 -6.95 3.48
N ILE A 186 8.43 -7.32 2.29
CA ILE A 186 8.00 -6.38 1.26
C ILE A 186 6.86 -5.51 1.78
N ARG A 187 5.83 -6.16 2.37
CA ARG A 187 4.70 -5.42 2.93
C ARG A 187 4.96 -5.07 4.40
N PRO A 188 4.64 -3.82 4.79
CA PRO A 188 4.88 -3.39 6.17
C PRO A 188 3.88 -4.03 7.14
N LEU A 189 4.39 -4.34 8.34
CA LEU A 189 3.59 -4.79 9.48
C LEU A 189 4.33 -4.41 10.78
N ILE A 190 3.63 -3.74 11.69
CA ILE A 190 4.20 -3.16 12.91
C ILE A 190 3.42 -3.70 14.11
N LEU A 191 4.13 -4.04 15.19
CA LEU A 191 3.57 -4.46 16.47
C LEU A 191 3.67 -3.32 17.48
N GLY A 192 2.58 -3.08 18.19
CA GLY A 192 2.52 -2.13 19.30
C GLY A 192 1.87 -2.71 20.54
N VAL A 193 2.07 -2.04 21.67
CA VAL A 193 1.51 -2.39 22.97
C VAL A 193 0.89 -1.16 23.62
N LYS A 194 -0.20 -1.39 24.33
CA LYS A 194 -0.83 -0.44 25.25
C LYS A 194 -0.92 -1.05 26.62
N GLU A 195 -0.44 -0.36 27.62
CA GLU A 195 -0.57 -0.74 29.03
C GLU A 195 -1.67 0.09 29.68
N TYR A 196 -2.55 -0.56 30.42
CA TYR A 196 -3.64 0.06 31.18
C TYR A 196 -3.20 0.28 32.63
N ASP A 197 -3.86 1.20 33.34
CA ASP A 197 -3.54 1.54 34.73
C ASP A 197 -3.63 0.33 35.71
N ASN A 198 -4.42 -0.67 35.37
CA ASN A 198 -4.54 -1.92 36.12
C ASN A 198 -3.44 -2.95 35.80
N GLY A 199 -2.46 -2.60 34.98
CA GLY A 199 -1.35 -3.48 34.56
C GLY A 199 -1.68 -4.44 33.41
N GLU A 200 -2.93 -4.46 32.91
CA GLU A 200 -3.29 -5.27 31.74
C GLU A 200 -2.68 -4.68 30.47
N LYS A 201 -2.40 -5.55 29.50
CA LYS A 201 -1.84 -5.17 28.20
C LYS A 201 -2.80 -5.46 27.06
N ALA A 202 -2.82 -4.59 26.09
CA ALA A 202 -3.37 -4.83 24.77
C ALA A 202 -2.26 -4.76 23.72
N TYR A 203 -2.43 -5.50 22.65
CA TYR A 203 -1.50 -5.54 21.53
C TYR A 203 -2.22 -5.19 20.23
N MET A 204 -1.54 -4.48 19.34
CA MET A 204 -2.01 -4.14 18.02
C MET A 204 -0.93 -4.45 16.99
N VAL A 205 -1.34 -5.08 15.88
CA VAL A 205 -0.53 -5.16 14.66
C VAL A 205 -1.21 -4.35 13.57
N ALA A 206 -0.46 -3.60 12.79
CA ALA A 206 -1.02 -2.78 11.71
C ALA A 206 -0.03 -2.59 10.57
N SER A 207 -0.54 -2.25 9.38
CA SER A 207 0.28 -1.92 8.22
C SER A 207 1.13 -0.67 8.42
N GLU A 208 0.66 0.31 9.20
CA GLU A 208 1.38 1.55 9.48
C GLU A 208 1.27 1.97 10.95
N SER A 209 2.30 2.66 11.46
CA SER A 209 2.39 3.11 12.85
C SER A 209 1.28 4.07 13.27
N VAL A 210 0.75 4.86 12.33
CA VAL A 210 -0.34 5.83 12.59
C VAL A 210 -1.60 5.18 13.17
N SER A 211 -1.86 3.90 12.87
CA SER A 211 -2.98 3.16 13.45
C SER A 211 -2.78 2.86 14.94
N LEU A 212 -1.52 2.70 15.35
CA LEU A 212 -1.15 2.51 16.74
C LEU A 212 -1.33 3.82 17.52
N ASP A 213 -0.86 4.92 16.95
CA ASP A 213 -0.83 6.24 17.59
C ASP A 213 -2.23 6.71 17.99
N ILE A 214 -3.21 6.66 17.07
CA ILE A 214 -4.59 7.10 17.34
C ILE A 214 -5.25 6.32 18.48
N SER A 215 -4.88 5.05 18.65
CA SER A 215 -5.45 4.15 19.66
C SER A 215 -4.62 4.13 20.95
N GLY A 216 -3.56 4.94 21.02
CA GLY A 216 -2.68 5.08 22.19
C GLY A 216 -1.79 3.86 22.44
N PHE A 217 -1.44 3.14 21.38
CA PHE A 217 -0.44 2.06 21.43
C PHE A 217 0.95 2.63 21.18
N LYS A 218 1.92 2.19 21.95
CA LYS A 218 3.33 2.46 21.69
C LYS A 218 3.90 1.44 20.72
N ILE A 219 4.67 1.89 19.74
CA ILE A 219 5.40 1.00 18.83
C ILE A 219 6.37 0.15 19.66
N LEU A 220 6.29 -1.17 19.53
CA LEU A 220 7.30 -2.08 20.06
C LEU A 220 8.41 -2.29 19.03
N ARG A 221 8.04 -2.71 17.83
CA ARG A 221 8.94 -2.97 16.71
C ARG A 221 8.17 -3.28 15.43
N ASP A 222 8.86 -3.25 14.32
CA ASP A 222 8.37 -3.88 13.10
C ASP A 222 8.36 -5.41 13.25
N VAL A 223 7.47 -6.08 12.51
CA VAL A 223 7.48 -7.53 12.34
C VAL A 223 8.58 -7.88 11.35
N GLU A 224 9.46 -8.79 11.73
CA GLU A 224 10.60 -9.17 10.90
C GLU A 224 10.16 -9.96 9.65
N PRO A 225 10.98 -10.01 8.59
CA PRO A 225 10.70 -10.84 7.43
C PRO A 225 10.55 -12.32 7.82
N GLY A 226 9.46 -12.96 7.35
CA GLY A 226 9.16 -14.35 7.66
C GLY A 226 8.84 -14.64 9.12
N GLU A 227 8.58 -13.60 9.92
CA GLU A 227 8.18 -13.74 11.31
C GLU A 227 6.67 -13.97 11.44
N VAL A 228 6.33 -14.79 12.43
CA VAL A 228 4.98 -15.07 12.88
C VAL A 228 4.83 -14.59 14.32
N ILE A 229 3.84 -13.75 14.57
CA ILE A 229 3.44 -13.29 15.90
C ILE A 229 2.11 -13.93 16.25
N ILE A 230 2.01 -14.44 17.46
CA ILE A 230 0.79 -15.04 18.03
C ILE A 230 0.47 -14.31 19.32
N ILE A 231 -0.77 -13.87 19.46
CA ILE A 231 -1.30 -13.28 20.69
C ILE A 231 -2.50 -14.12 21.09
N THR A 232 -2.34 -14.92 22.14
CA THR A 232 -3.37 -15.85 22.62
C THR A 232 -4.51 -15.12 23.36
N GLU A 233 -5.61 -15.81 23.63
CA GLU A 233 -6.77 -15.21 24.33
C GLU A 233 -6.42 -14.67 25.73
N ASP A 234 -5.45 -15.30 26.42
CA ASP A 234 -4.88 -14.81 27.67
C ASP A 234 -3.79 -13.74 27.48
N ARG A 235 -3.63 -13.24 26.23
CA ARG A 235 -2.72 -12.15 25.84
C ARG A 235 -1.23 -12.48 26.01
N GLN A 236 -0.86 -13.76 26.02
CA GLN A 236 0.55 -14.15 25.89
C GLN A 236 1.01 -13.91 24.45
N VAL A 237 2.20 -13.35 24.30
CA VAL A 237 2.78 -13.04 22.99
C VAL A 237 3.89 -14.02 22.70
N TYR A 238 3.76 -14.72 21.58
CA TYR A 238 4.77 -15.62 21.04
C TYR A 238 5.24 -15.10 19.71
N SER A 239 6.52 -15.23 19.39
CA SER A 239 7.03 -14.91 18.07
C SER A 239 8.13 -15.86 17.64
N LYS A 240 8.22 -16.14 16.33
CA LYS A 240 9.25 -16.99 15.72
C LYS A 240 9.43 -16.60 14.27
N ILE A 241 10.68 -16.55 13.81
CA ILE A 241 11.00 -16.49 12.39
C ILE A 241 10.82 -17.89 11.81
N CYS A 242 9.86 -18.06 10.92
CA CYS A 242 9.48 -19.36 10.33
C CYS A 242 9.92 -19.50 8.87
N ALA A 243 10.24 -18.41 8.19
CA ALA A 243 10.76 -18.47 6.83
C ALA A 243 12.23 -18.94 6.79
N LYS A 244 12.57 -19.68 5.73
CA LYS A 244 13.96 -20.02 5.42
C LYS A 244 14.63 -18.82 4.76
N ASN A 245 15.83 -18.44 5.24
CA ASN A 245 16.64 -17.34 4.68
C ASN A 245 15.87 -16.02 4.50
N PRO A 246 15.25 -15.47 5.53
CA PRO A 246 14.52 -14.20 5.41
C PRO A 246 15.49 -13.05 5.15
N VAL A 247 15.05 -12.08 4.33
CA VAL A 247 15.83 -10.89 3.98
C VAL A 247 14.96 -9.66 4.15
N LEU A 248 15.45 -8.62 4.81
CA LEU A 248 14.71 -7.36 4.91
C LEU A 248 14.88 -6.53 3.63
N ALA A 249 13.89 -6.61 2.75
CA ALA A 249 13.83 -5.89 1.49
C ALA A 249 12.48 -5.15 1.34
N PRO A 250 12.26 -4.08 2.12
CA PRO A 250 11.00 -3.36 2.11
C PRO A 250 10.74 -2.69 0.75
N CYS A 251 9.48 -2.56 0.40
CA CYS A 251 9.07 -1.87 -0.82
C CYS A 251 9.47 -0.39 -0.77
N LEU A 252 10.36 0.02 -1.66
CA LEU A 252 10.90 1.38 -1.70
C LEU A 252 9.84 2.44 -2.04
N PHE A 253 8.81 2.05 -2.80
CA PHE A 253 7.72 2.94 -3.19
C PHE A 253 6.80 3.33 -2.01
N GLU A 254 6.83 2.59 -0.90
CA GLU A 254 6.13 2.98 0.34
C GLU A 254 6.66 4.32 0.87
N TYR A 255 7.98 4.52 0.89
CA TYR A 255 8.60 5.76 1.40
C TYR A 255 8.37 6.95 0.48
N VAL A 256 8.21 6.71 -0.82
CA VAL A 256 7.97 7.76 -1.82
C VAL A 256 6.52 8.24 -1.77
N TYR A 257 5.57 7.32 -1.88
CA TYR A 257 4.18 7.67 -2.18
C TYR A 257 3.17 7.09 -1.19
N PHE A 258 3.21 5.77 -0.93
CA PHE A 258 2.07 5.08 -0.34
C PHE A 258 1.87 5.37 1.14
N ALA A 259 2.92 5.25 1.95
CA ALA A 259 2.81 5.44 3.37
C ALA A 259 2.50 6.90 3.72
N ARG A 260 1.77 7.09 4.80
CA ARG A 260 1.54 8.43 5.35
C ARG A 260 2.88 9.04 5.79
N PRO A 261 3.05 10.37 5.64
CA PRO A 261 4.30 11.01 6.06
C PRO A 261 4.58 10.88 7.57
N ASP A 262 3.53 10.79 8.38
CA ASP A 262 3.62 10.62 9.83
C ASP A 262 3.87 9.16 10.27
N SER A 263 4.05 8.22 9.33
CA SER A 263 4.38 6.82 9.63
C SER A 263 5.88 6.59 9.83
N ILE A 264 6.18 5.66 10.73
CA ILE A 264 7.51 5.05 10.90
C ILE A 264 7.39 3.57 10.49
N MET A 265 8.23 3.11 9.58
CA MET A 265 8.22 1.73 9.07
C MET A 265 9.66 1.22 8.94
N ASN A 266 9.92 0.02 9.41
CA ASN A 266 11.28 -0.56 9.44
C ASN A 266 12.30 0.40 10.10
N GLY A 267 11.89 1.12 11.14
CA GLY A 267 12.70 2.13 11.83
C GLY A 267 12.99 3.39 11.01
N VAL A 268 12.35 3.58 9.85
CA VAL A 268 12.52 4.74 8.96
C VAL A 268 11.32 5.67 9.06
N SER A 269 11.56 6.94 9.34
CA SER A 269 10.53 7.99 9.24
C SER A 269 10.26 8.32 7.78
N VAL A 270 9.02 8.11 7.33
CA VAL A 270 8.59 8.43 5.97
C VAL A 270 8.74 9.92 5.68
N TYR A 271 8.38 10.78 6.65
CA TYR A 271 8.54 12.22 6.52
C TYR A 271 10.00 12.62 6.30
N GLN A 272 10.91 12.10 7.15
CA GLN A 272 12.33 12.41 7.03
C GLN A 272 12.94 11.89 5.71
N ALA A 273 12.50 10.71 5.24
CA ALA A 273 12.93 10.21 3.94
C ALA A 273 12.54 11.16 2.79
N ARG A 274 11.32 11.72 2.83
CA ARG A 274 10.86 12.71 1.83
C ARG A 274 11.57 14.06 1.94
N VAL A 275 11.87 14.52 3.15
CA VAL A 275 12.69 15.71 3.41
C VAL A 275 14.09 15.51 2.82
N ASP A 276 14.75 14.40 3.14
CA ASP A 276 16.10 14.11 2.65
C ASP A 276 16.14 13.90 1.14
N ALA A 277 15.08 13.30 0.55
CA ALA A 277 14.94 13.22 -0.91
C ALA A 277 14.87 14.62 -1.56
N GLY A 278 14.16 15.55 -0.96
CA GLY A 278 14.14 16.96 -1.39
C GLY A 278 15.53 17.61 -1.35
N LYS A 279 16.30 17.39 -0.27
CA LYS A 279 17.67 17.92 -0.15
C LYS A 279 18.60 17.35 -1.22
N VAL A 280 18.60 16.04 -1.42
CA VAL A 280 19.44 15.41 -2.45
C VAL A 280 19.04 15.89 -3.85
N LEU A 281 17.73 15.92 -4.14
CA LEU A 281 17.24 16.38 -5.44
C LEU A 281 17.57 17.86 -5.69
N SER A 282 17.54 18.72 -4.67
CA SER A 282 17.94 20.13 -4.79
C SER A 282 19.39 20.29 -5.22
N GLN A 283 20.27 19.44 -4.71
CA GLN A 283 21.66 19.42 -5.10
C GLN A 283 21.81 19.03 -6.59
N ARG A 284 21.10 18.00 -7.03
CA ARG A 284 21.07 17.59 -8.43
C ARG A 284 20.55 18.69 -9.35
N ILE A 285 19.51 19.42 -8.93
CA ILE A 285 18.97 20.57 -9.66
C ILE A 285 20.05 21.65 -9.84
N LYS A 286 20.76 22.03 -8.77
CA LYS A 286 21.87 23.01 -8.84
C LYS A 286 22.99 22.59 -9.78
N GLU A 287 23.33 21.32 -9.79
CA GLU A 287 24.38 20.77 -10.65
C GLU A 287 23.99 20.72 -12.12
N THR A 288 22.74 20.30 -12.40
CA THR A 288 22.22 20.01 -13.75
C THR A 288 21.64 21.24 -14.45
N TRP A 289 21.01 22.15 -13.69
CA TRP A 289 20.26 23.30 -14.23
C TRP A 289 20.90 24.64 -13.87
N LYS A 290 22.23 24.77 -14.03
CA LYS A 290 23.01 26.00 -13.70
C LYS A 290 22.54 27.24 -14.46
N ASP A 291 22.02 27.06 -15.65
CA ASP A 291 21.57 28.08 -16.61
C ASP A 291 20.05 28.26 -16.62
N LYS A 292 19.30 27.57 -15.77
CA LYS A 292 17.86 27.71 -15.66
C LYS A 292 17.49 28.65 -14.53
N GLU A 293 16.71 29.66 -14.87
CA GLU A 293 16.11 30.55 -13.86
C GLU A 293 14.86 29.86 -13.26
N ILE A 294 14.78 29.81 -11.94
CA ILE A 294 13.63 29.33 -11.18
C ILE A 294 13.23 30.45 -10.23
N ASP A 295 12.01 30.97 -10.38
CA ASP A 295 11.49 32.04 -9.53
C ASP A 295 10.78 31.46 -8.31
N ILE A 296 10.14 30.29 -8.47
CA ILE A 296 9.22 29.74 -7.48
C ILE A 296 9.18 28.21 -7.54
N VAL A 297 9.06 27.58 -6.37
CA VAL A 297 8.82 26.13 -6.24
C VAL A 297 7.40 25.90 -5.74
N ILE A 298 6.67 25.04 -6.47
CA ILE A 298 5.27 24.72 -6.19
C ILE A 298 5.11 23.19 -6.10
N PRO A 299 4.62 22.64 -4.97
CA PRO A 299 4.33 21.21 -4.89
C PRO A 299 3.08 20.85 -5.68
N VAL A 300 3.10 19.65 -6.27
CA VAL A 300 1.86 18.95 -6.63
C VAL A 300 1.29 18.31 -5.36
N PRO A 301 0.10 18.75 -4.91
CA PRO A 301 -0.40 18.30 -3.61
C PRO A 301 -0.88 16.83 -3.66
N GLU A 302 -0.69 16.07 -2.57
CA GLU A 302 -0.22 16.55 -1.26
C GLU A 302 1.20 16.03 -0.94
N THR A 303 1.64 14.97 -1.60
CA THR A 303 2.81 14.17 -1.23
C THR A 303 4.14 14.88 -1.54
N GLY A 304 4.15 15.74 -2.56
CA GLY A 304 5.34 16.52 -2.94
C GLY A 304 5.74 17.66 -1.98
N ARG A 305 4.90 18.02 -1.00
CA ARG A 305 5.09 19.22 -0.16
C ARG A 305 6.40 19.24 0.63
N ALA A 306 6.69 18.15 1.36
CA ALA A 306 7.89 18.10 2.20
C ALA A 306 9.17 18.31 1.38
N SER A 307 9.27 17.63 0.25
CA SER A 307 10.43 17.74 -0.63
C SER A 307 10.49 19.09 -1.34
N ALA A 308 9.35 19.64 -1.78
CA ALA A 308 9.29 20.95 -2.43
C ALA A 308 9.76 22.08 -1.51
N GLN A 309 9.42 22.02 -0.23
CA GLN A 309 9.88 22.98 0.76
C GLN A 309 11.40 22.97 0.92
N GLU A 310 11.99 21.76 1.00
CA GLU A 310 13.45 21.62 1.09
C GLU A 310 14.15 22.10 -0.19
N ILE A 311 13.58 21.79 -1.35
CA ILE A 311 14.11 22.25 -2.65
C ILE A 311 14.09 23.78 -2.71
N ALA A 312 12.97 24.43 -2.35
CA ALA A 312 12.86 25.87 -2.34
C ALA A 312 13.90 26.52 -1.41
N THR A 313 14.01 26.01 -0.18
CA THR A 313 14.98 26.48 0.80
C THR A 313 16.42 26.34 0.29
N ALA A 314 16.75 25.19 -0.29
CA ALA A 314 18.08 24.93 -0.81
C ALA A 314 18.43 25.80 -2.02
N LEU A 315 17.46 26.07 -2.91
CA LEU A 315 17.65 26.93 -4.09
C LEU A 315 17.65 28.42 -3.73
N GLY A 316 17.15 28.81 -2.54
CA GLY A 316 16.99 30.19 -2.12
C GLY A 316 15.87 30.93 -2.86
N VAL A 317 14.83 30.21 -3.29
CA VAL A 317 13.65 30.73 -4.01
C VAL A 317 12.38 30.57 -3.18
N GLU A 318 11.31 31.25 -3.59
CA GLU A 318 10.04 31.16 -2.86
C GLU A 318 9.38 29.79 -2.99
N TYR A 319 8.86 29.27 -1.86
CA TYR A 319 7.89 28.17 -1.82
C TYR A 319 6.48 28.73 -1.79
N ARG A 320 5.59 28.25 -2.66
CA ARG A 320 4.19 28.67 -2.70
C ARG A 320 3.26 27.47 -2.95
N GLU A 321 2.06 27.52 -2.36
CA GLU A 321 0.96 26.60 -2.68
C GLU A 321 0.24 27.13 -3.92
N GLY A 322 0.63 26.64 -5.10
CA GLY A 322 0.00 27.05 -6.37
C GLY A 322 -1.28 26.32 -6.72
N PHE A 323 -1.61 25.25 -5.98
CA PHE A 323 -2.79 24.42 -6.24
C PHE A 323 -3.62 24.18 -4.97
N VAL A 324 -4.93 24.19 -5.14
CA VAL A 324 -5.88 23.80 -4.09
C VAL A 324 -6.55 22.47 -4.46
N LYS A 325 -6.35 21.44 -3.62
CA LYS A 325 -6.98 20.14 -3.79
C LYS A 325 -8.42 20.17 -3.27
N ASN A 326 -9.37 19.78 -4.10
CA ASN A 326 -10.75 19.59 -3.65
C ASN A 326 -10.88 18.27 -2.89
N ARG A 327 -11.06 18.35 -1.57
CA ARG A 327 -11.17 17.19 -0.67
C ARG A 327 -12.49 16.44 -0.79
N TYR A 328 -13.52 17.06 -1.38
CA TYR A 328 -14.85 16.49 -1.54
C TYR A 328 -15.03 15.71 -2.85
N VAL A 329 -14.07 15.79 -3.76
CA VAL A 329 -14.05 14.98 -4.98
C VAL A 329 -13.28 13.71 -4.69
N GLY A 330 -14.01 12.63 -4.38
CA GLY A 330 -13.45 11.30 -4.14
C GLY A 330 -12.75 10.72 -5.40
N ARG A 331 -12.09 9.58 -5.27
CA ARG A 331 -11.66 8.76 -6.40
C ARG A 331 -12.90 8.17 -7.07
N THR A 332 -13.39 8.78 -8.12
CA THR A 332 -14.46 8.20 -8.93
C THR A 332 -13.86 7.16 -9.86
N PHE A 333 -14.08 5.89 -9.53
CA PHE A 333 -13.66 4.75 -10.36
C PHE A 333 -14.53 4.57 -11.62
N ILE A 334 -15.71 5.21 -11.68
CA ILE A 334 -16.66 5.08 -12.77
C ILE A 334 -16.92 6.46 -13.35
N MET A 335 -16.33 6.75 -14.51
CA MET A 335 -16.67 7.92 -15.32
C MET A 335 -17.36 7.43 -16.60
N PRO A 336 -18.51 8.00 -16.98
CA PRO A 336 -19.05 7.82 -18.33
C PRO A 336 -18.00 8.26 -19.36
N GLU A 337 -17.85 7.52 -20.45
CA GLU A 337 -16.85 7.77 -21.51
C GLU A 337 -16.92 9.18 -22.14
N ASN A 338 -18.05 9.89 -21.95
CA ASN A 338 -18.34 11.19 -22.54
C ASN A 338 -18.07 12.40 -21.63
N VAL A 339 -17.53 12.23 -20.43
CA VAL A 339 -17.16 13.37 -19.59
C VAL A 339 -15.77 13.85 -20.01
N ASP A 340 -15.71 15.13 -20.41
CA ASP A 340 -14.50 15.82 -20.80
C ASP A 340 -13.37 15.61 -19.76
N ARG A 341 -12.45 14.70 -20.07
CA ARG A 341 -11.33 14.31 -19.21
C ARG A 341 -10.43 15.52 -18.86
N LYS A 342 -10.50 16.62 -19.64
CA LYS A 342 -9.79 17.87 -19.35
C LYS A 342 -10.33 18.52 -18.07
N ASN A 343 -11.63 18.44 -17.82
CA ASN A 343 -12.25 19.03 -16.63
C ASN A 343 -12.05 18.21 -15.35
N PHE A 344 -11.65 16.94 -15.45
CA PHE A 344 -11.51 16.07 -14.29
C PHE A 344 -10.32 16.45 -13.40
N VAL A 345 -9.15 16.75 -13.98
CA VAL A 345 -7.98 17.21 -13.20
C VAL A 345 -8.30 18.57 -12.56
N ARG A 346 -8.95 19.49 -13.28
CA ARG A 346 -9.40 20.78 -12.75
C ARG A 346 -10.38 20.64 -11.58
N ARG A 347 -11.27 19.64 -11.60
CA ARG A 347 -12.19 19.39 -10.47
C ARG A 347 -11.48 18.96 -9.20
N LYS A 348 -10.38 18.20 -9.34
CA LYS A 348 -9.57 17.73 -8.21
C LYS A 348 -8.53 18.73 -7.75
N LEU A 349 -7.95 19.48 -8.69
CA LEU A 349 -6.81 20.34 -8.47
C LEU A 349 -7.05 21.68 -9.16
N ASN A 350 -7.35 22.72 -8.37
CA ASN A 350 -7.60 24.05 -8.90
C ASN A 350 -6.33 24.90 -8.73
N PRO A 351 -5.76 25.47 -9.82
CA PRO A 351 -4.60 26.33 -9.73
C PRO A 351 -4.96 27.74 -9.24
N ILE A 352 -4.02 28.41 -8.59
CA ILE A 352 -4.09 29.81 -8.16
C ILE A 352 -3.36 30.66 -9.21
N PRO A 353 -4.06 31.42 -10.10
CA PRO A 353 -3.44 32.06 -11.27
C PRO A 353 -2.28 33.01 -10.93
N ALA A 354 -2.39 33.73 -9.82
CA ALA A 354 -1.37 34.73 -9.38
C ALA A 354 0.00 34.08 -9.08
N GLU A 355 0.04 32.77 -8.79
CA GLU A 355 1.28 32.07 -8.47
C GLU A 355 2.04 31.61 -9.71
N PHE A 356 1.43 31.65 -10.90
CA PHE A 356 2.03 31.12 -12.13
C PHE A 356 2.40 32.21 -13.15
N LYS A 357 1.59 33.27 -13.23
CA LYS A 357 1.72 34.28 -14.27
C LYS A 357 3.10 34.93 -14.25
N ASP A 358 3.74 34.97 -15.42
CA ASP A 358 5.04 35.61 -15.69
C ASP A 358 6.22 35.07 -14.87
N LYS A 359 6.12 33.82 -14.35
CA LYS A 359 7.14 33.17 -13.50
C LYS A 359 7.77 31.95 -14.19
N ASN A 360 9.01 31.64 -13.83
CA ASN A 360 9.68 30.38 -14.09
C ASN A 360 9.39 29.42 -12.94
N VAL A 361 8.54 28.45 -13.17
CA VAL A 361 7.96 27.60 -12.12
C VAL A 361 8.63 26.25 -12.07
N LEU A 362 9.11 25.84 -10.90
CA LEU A 362 9.51 24.45 -10.62
C LEU A 362 8.37 23.74 -9.92
N LEU A 363 7.71 22.81 -10.60
CA LEU A 363 6.76 21.89 -10.00
C LEU A 363 7.50 20.70 -9.39
N VAL A 364 7.08 20.29 -8.20
CA VAL A 364 7.65 19.12 -7.49
C VAL A 364 6.54 18.11 -7.23
N ASP A 365 6.67 16.94 -7.83
CA ASP A 365 5.73 15.82 -7.65
C ASP A 365 6.41 14.65 -6.95
N ASP A 366 5.65 13.80 -6.29
CA ASP A 366 6.19 12.59 -5.66
C ASP A 366 6.69 11.58 -6.68
N SER A 367 5.92 11.33 -7.73
CA SER A 367 6.24 10.34 -8.76
C SER A 367 5.49 10.61 -10.08
N ILE A 368 6.08 10.21 -11.18
CA ILE A 368 5.48 10.27 -12.52
C ILE A 368 5.27 8.84 -13.01
N VAL A 369 4.01 8.39 -13.03
CA VAL A 369 3.66 7.02 -13.43
C VAL A 369 3.22 6.96 -14.90
N ARG A 370 2.01 7.42 -15.22
CA ARG A 370 1.50 7.48 -16.60
C ARG A 370 1.85 8.80 -17.31
N GLY A 371 2.26 9.82 -16.57
CA GLY A 371 2.55 11.16 -17.06
C GLY A 371 1.33 11.96 -17.53
N THR A 372 0.16 11.34 -17.73
CA THR A 372 -1.05 12.03 -18.21
C THR A 372 -1.54 13.10 -17.26
N THR A 373 -1.45 12.88 -15.96
CA THR A 373 -1.78 13.88 -14.93
C THR A 373 -0.78 15.02 -14.96
N SER A 374 0.52 14.71 -14.99
CA SER A 374 1.60 15.70 -15.07
C SER A 374 1.45 16.57 -16.32
N LYS A 375 1.23 15.96 -17.48
CA LYS A 375 0.99 16.70 -18.73
C LYS A 375 -0.16 17.71 -18.62
N ARG A 376 -1.27 17.31 -18.01
CA ARG A 376 -2.43 18.22 -17.81
C ARG A 376 -2.16 19.33 -16.82
N ILE A 377 -1.41 19.04 -15.75
CA ILE A 377 -0.98 20.07 -14.80
C ILE A 377 -0.11 21.09 -15.52
N ILE A 378 0.82 20.63 -16.35
CA ILE A 378 1.70 21.50 -17.14
C ILE A 378 0.89 22.36 -18.11
N GLU A 379 -0.04 21.77 -18.86
CA GLU A 379 -0.95 22.52 -19.75
C GLU A 379 -1.70 23.62 -18.99
N MET A 380 -2.28 23.30 -17.81
CA MET A 380 -2.97 24.28 -16.97
C MET A 380 -2.05 25.44 -16.53
N VAL A 381 -0.82 25.14 -16.12
CA VAL A 381 0.15 26.12 -15.65
C VAL A 381 0.59 27.04 -16.81
N ARG A 382 0.79 26.49 -18.00
CA ARG A 382 1.10 27.27 -19.21
C ARG A 382 -0.07 28.16 -19.63
N ASP A 383 -1.31 27.67 -19.59
CA ASP A 383 -2.53 28.45 -19.86
C ASP A 383 -2.66 29.66 -18.92
N LEU A 384 -2.07 29.60 -17.72
CA LEU A 384 -2.05 30.70 -16.76
C LEU A 384 -0.90 31.69 -16.96
N GLY A 385 -0.08 31.50 -18.01
CA GLY A 385 0.96 32.43 -18.40
C GLY A 385 2.31 32.25 -17.71
N ALA A 386 2.64 31.04 -17.24
CA ALA A 386 4.00 30.73 -16.78
C ALA A 386 5.01 30.91 -17.92
N LYS A 387 6.17 31.53 -17.66
CA LYS A 387 7.26 31.72 -18.62
C LYS A 387 7.94 30.41 -18.97
N SER A 388 8.34 29.66 -17.94
CA SER A 388 8.91 28.33 -18.04
C SER A 388 8.32 27.42 -17.00
N VAL A 389 8.21 26.12 -17.32
CA VAL A 389 7.70 25.11 -16.41
C VAL A 389 8.68 23.96 -16.34
N TYR A 390 9.29 23.79 -15.19
CA TYR A 390 10.17 22.67 -14.87
C TYR A 390 9.44 21.66 -13.97
N LEU A 391 9.79 20.38 -14.08
CA LEU A 391 9.20 19.32 -13.27
C LEU A 391 10.31 18.49 -12.60
N ALA A 392 10.22 18.35 -11.29
CA ALA A 392 11.07 17.48 -10.50
C ALA A 392 10.23 16.35 -9.88
N SER A 393 10.63 15.12 -10.12
CA SER A 393 10.07 13.94 -9.47
C SER A 393 10.95 13.53 -8.30
N VAL A 394 10.36 13.43 -7.11
CA VAL A 394 11.05 13.00 -5.88
C VAL A 394 11.33 11.49 -5.88
N SER A 395 10.71 10.75 -6.78
CA SER A 395 11.02 9.35 -7.05
C SER A 395 11.92 9.19 -8.26
N PRO A 396 12.60 8.05 -8.39
CA PRO A 396 13.14 7.58 -9.65
C PRO A 396 12.03 7.38 -10.71
N ALA A 397 12.42 7.26 -11.97
CA ALA A 397 11.49 6.96 -13.05
C ALA A 397 10.82 5.58 -12.84
N VAL A 398 9.49 5.56 -12.88
CA VAL A 398 8.70 4.31 -12.75
C VAL A 398 8.65 3.64 -14.13
N CYS A 399 9.45 2.60 -14.30
CA CYS A 399 9.67 1.93 -15.58
C CYS A 399 8.94 0.57 -15.71
N TYR A 400 8.58 -0.05 -14.57
CA TYR A 400 8.04 -1.42 -14.57
C TYR A 400 6.80 -1.51 -13.67
N PRO A 401 5.87 -2.46 -13.94
CA PRO A 401 4.69 -2.67 -13.09
C PRO A 401 5.09 -3.27 -11.75
N ASN A 402 4.30 -2.99 -10.71
CA ASN A 402 4.40 -3.69 -9.45
C ASN A 402 3.55 -4.97 -9.48
N VAL A 403 4.06 -6.05 -8.88
CA VAL A 403 3.36 -7.34 -8.77
C VAL A 403 3.11 -7.76 -7.30
N TYR A 404 3.50 -6.93 -6.33
CA TYR A 404 3.42 -7.23 -4.90
C TYR A 404 2.33 -6.43 -4.15
N GLY A 405 1.26 -6.05 -4.87
CA GLY A 405 0.07 -5.46 -4.27
C GLY A 405 -0.11 -3.96 -4.49
N ILE A 406 0.77 -3.30 -5.26
CA ILE A 406 0.51 -1.94 -5.75
C ILE A 406 -0.16 -2.04 -7.12
N ASP A 407 -1.33 -1.42 -7.28
CA ASP A 407 -1.96 -1.34 -8.60
C ASP A 407 -1.21 -0.33 -9.46
N MET A 408 -0.28 -0.86 -10.24
CA MET A 408 0.47 -0.10 -11.24
C MET A 408 -0.04 -0.43 -12.64
N PRO A 409 0.05 0.52 -13.58
CA PRO A 409 -0.27 0.27 -14.98
C PRO A 409 0.59 -0.85 -15.57
N VAL A 410 0.14 -1.41 -16.68
CA VAL A 410 0.97 -2.28 -17.52
C VAL A 410 2.14 -1.51 -18.13
N LYS A 411 3.20 -2.21 -18.56
CA LYS A 411 4.41 -1.58 -19.10
C LYS A 411 4.10 -0.50 -20.15
N SER A 412 3.20 -0.81 -21.08
CA SER A 412 2.83 0.10 -22.18
C SER A 412 2.16 1.41 -21.72
N ASP A 413 1.59 1.45 -20.52
CA ASP A 413 0.96 2.63 -19.93
C ASP A 413 1.93 3.49 -19.09
N LEU A 414 3.14 2.99 -18.78
CA LEU A 414 4.15 3.71 -18.01
C LEU A 414 4.91 4.69 -18.92
N VAL A 415 4.92 5.98 -18.53
CA VAL A 415 5.54 7.01 -19.36
C VAL A 415 7.05 6.84 -19.55
N ALA A 416 7.71 6.26 -18.55
CA ALA A 416 9.17 6.11 -18.58
C ALA A 416 9.64 4.75 -19.13
N HIS A 417 8.72 3.81 -19.40
CA HIS A 417 9.11 2.51 -19.92
C HIS A 417 9.68 2.61 -21.33
N GLY A 418 10.94 2.19 -21.50
CA GLY A 418 11.64 2.18 -22.80
C GLY A 418 11.92 3.54 -23.41
N LYS A 419 11.80 4.64 -22.62
CA LYS A 419 12.04 6.01 -23.11
C LYS A 419 13.19 6.68 -22.39
N THR A 420 13.87 7.55 -23.09
CA THR A 420 14.89 8.46 -22.56
C THR A 420 14.24 9.59 -21.76
N LEU A 421 15.02 10.24 -20.89
CA LEU A 421 14.58 11.42 -20.15
C LEU A 421 14.06 12.52 -21.07
N GLU A 422 14.73 12.72 -22.21
CA GLU A 422 14.36 13.74 -23.20
C GLU A 422 13.02 13.45 -23.87
N GLU A 423 12.77 12.21 -24.27
CA GLU A 423 11.48 11.80 -24.83
C GLU A 423 10.33 11.95 -23.83
N ILE A 424 10.59 11.68 -22.54
CA ILE A 424 9.60 11.90 -21.48
C ILE A 424 9.34 13.39 -21.28
N ARG A 425 10.41 14.22 -21.24
CA ARG A 425 10.34 15.67 -21.13
C ARG A 425 9.48 16.28 -22.22
N GLU A 426 9.76 15.91 -23.48
CA GLU A 426 9.00 16.37 -24.65
C GLU A 426 7.54 15.92 -24.60
N TRP A 427 7.29 14.66 -24.24
CA TRP A 427 5.94 14.12 -24.18
C TRP A 427 5.08 14.80 -23.11
N ILE A 428 5.66 15.10 -21.93
CA ILE A 428 4.99 15.85 -20.84
C ILE A 428 4.84 17.32 -21.22
N GLY A 429 5.78 17.91 -21.99
CA GLY A 429 5.75 19.29 -22.44
C GLY A 429 6.37 20.28 -21.47
N VAL A 430 7.43 19.88 -20.74
CA VAL A 430 8.15 20.72 -19.77
C VAL A 430 9.48 21.23 -20.33
N ASP A 431 9.97 22.36 -19.81
CA ASP A 431 11.24 22.99 -20.22
C ASP A 431 12.45 22.31 -19.55
N GLY A 432 12.20 21.51 -18.51
CA GLY A 432 13.20 20.67 -17.86
C GLY A 432 12.53 19.61 -17.01
N LEU A 433 13.08 18.42 -17.03
CA LEU A 433 12.63 17.27 -16.23
C LEU A 433 13.82 16.67 -15.48
N ILE A 434 13.61 16.37 -14.19
CA ILE A 434 14.60 15.70 -13.37
C ILE A 434 13.93 14.66 -12.46
N TYR A 435 14.56 13.52 -12.29
CA TYR A 435 14.18 12.47 -11.35
C TYR A 435 15.24 12.32 -10.25
N LEU A 436 14.82 11.94 -9.05
CA LEU A 436 15.75 11.47 -8.04
C LEU A 436 16.36 10.14 -8.51
N PRO A 437 17.70 9.97 -8.53
CA PRO A 437 18.31 8.68 -8.84
C PRO A 437 17.93 7.58 -7.85
N LEU A 438 17.79 6.33 -8.35
CA LEU A 438 17.42 5.18 -7.53
C LEU A 438 18.40 4.94 -6.38
N GLU A 439 19.69 5.02 -6.66
CA GLU A 439 20.73 4.81 -5.65
C GLU A 439 20.71 5.88 -4.55
N ASP A 440 20.40 7.12 -4.90
CA ASP A 440 20.24 8.19 -3.93
C ASP A 440 19.04 7.90 -2.99
N LEU A 441 17.92 7.41 -3.54
CA LEU A 441 16.74 7.05 -2.75
C LEU A 441 17.03 5.87 -1.80
N LYS A 442 17.75 4.84 -2.26
CA LYS A 442 18.19 3.74 -1.42
C LYS A 442 19.07 4.23 -0.26
N GLN A 443 20.05 5.07 -0.55
CA GLN A 443 20.94 5.64 0.47
C GLN A 443 20.21 6.47 1.51
N ILE A 444 19.18 7.24 1.12
CA ILE A 444 18.35 8.02 2.02
C ILE A 444 17.67 7.12 3.06
N VAL A 445 17.10 6.00 2.62
CA VAL A 445 16.43 5.03 3.50
C VAL A 445 17.45 4.30 4.37
N GLN A 446 18.55 3.81 3.79
CA GLN A 446 19.62 3.12 4.50
C GLN A 446 20.30 3.97 5.57
N LYS A 447 20.42 5.28 5.34
CA LYS A 447 21.00 6.21 6.33
C LYS A 447 20.20 6.23 7.64
N GLN A 448 18.88 6.06 7.58
CA GLN A 448 18.03 5.98 8.77
C GLN A 448 18.04 4.59 9.40
N ASN A 449 18.12 3.53 8.59
CA ASN A 449 18.26 2.15 9.07
C ASN A 449 19.29 1.36 8.24
N PRO A 450 20.54 1.29 8.69
CA PRO A 450 21.61 0.56 7.99
C PRO A 450 21.41 -0.96 7.90
N LYS A 451 20.45 -1.52 8.63
CA LYS A 451 20.10 -2.96 8.53
C LYS A 451 19.39 -3.31 7.22
N ILE A 452 18.82 -2.30 6.54
CA ILE A 452 18.18 -2.49 5.24
C ILE A 452 19.28 -2.49 4.18
N THR A 453 19.67 -3.66 3.70
CA THR A 453 20.70 -3.83 2.66
C THR A 453 20.11 -4.09 1.28
N GLU A 454 18.87 -4.58 1.22
CA GLU A 454 18.15 -4.92 0.02
C GLU A 454 16.81 -4.14 -0.03
N PHE A 455 16.26 -3.99 -1.23
CA PHE A 455 14.98 -3.31 -1.43
C PHE A 455 14.12 -4.05 -2.47
N GLU A 456 12.83 -4.05 -2.24
CA GLU A 456 11.88 -4.26 -3.33
C GLU A 456 11.75 -2.94 -4.10
N ASP A 457 12.46 -2.83 -5.20
CA ASP A 457 12.57 -1.64 -6.06
C ASP A 457 12.16 -1.92 -7.52
N SER A 458 11.47 -3.05 -7.74
CA SER A 458 11.14 -3.57 -9.07
C SER A 458 10.44 -2.56 -9.99
N VAL A 459 9.64 -1.65 -9.44
CA VAL A 459 8.97 -0.60 -10.23
C VAL A 459 9.96 0.37 -10.91
N PHE A 460 11.18 0.47 -10.39
CA PHE A 460 12.26 1.30 -10.93
C PHE A 460 13.26 0.48 -11.73
N SER A 461 13.75 -0.64 -11.14
CA SER A 461 14.85 -1.44 -11.68
C SER A 461 14.41 -2.55 -12.62
N GLY A 462 13.18 -3.07 -12.48
CA GLY A 462 12.73 -4.29 -13.15
C GLY A 462 13.20 -5.59 -12.48
N ASN A 463 13.90 -5.51 -11.34
CA ASN A 463 14.37 -6.67 -10.60
C ASN A 463 13.32 -7.08 -9.56
N TYR A 464 12.68 -8.22 -9.76
CA TYR A 464 11.66 -8.76 -8.87
C TYR A 464 12.29 -9.72 -7.86
N ILE A 465 12.27 -9.37 -6.59
CA ILE A 465 13.06 -10.04 -5.54
C ILE A 465 12.63 -11.49 -5.27
N THR A 466 11.39 -11.87 -5.59
CA THR A 466 10.90 -13.24 -5.43
C THR A 466 11.49 -14.24 -6.43
N GLY A 467 12.10 -13.73 -7.52
CA GLY A 467 12.83 -14.52 -8.51
C GLY A 467 11.98 -15.35 -9.48
N ASP A 468 10.65 -15.26 -9.38
CA ASP A 468 9.69 -15.97 -10.22
C ASP A 468 8.95 -15.07 -11.22
N VAL A 469 9.30 -13.80 -11.28
CA VAL A 469 8.70 -12.80 -12.16
C VAL A 469 9.69 -12.46 -13.28
N ASP A 470 9.43 -13.00 -14.45
CA ASP A 470 10.21 -12.78 -15.67
C ASP A 470 9.39 -12.02 -16.72
N GLU A 471 9.97 -11.87 -17.90
CA GLU A 471 9.33 -11.20 -19.04
C GLU A 471 8.06 -11.94 -19.51
N ALA A 472 8.04 -13.27 -19.43
CA ALA A 472 6.89 -14.08 -19.80
C ALA A 472 5.72 -13.83 -18.82
N TYR A 473 6.00 -13.79 -17.52
CA TYR A 473 5.02 -13.45 -16.48
C TYR A 473 4.43 -12.04 -16.72
N LEU A 474 5.26 -11.05 -16.98
CA LEU A 474 4.80 -9.68 -17.20
C LEU A 474 3.94 -9.52 -18.46
N ASN A 475 4.26 -10.24 -19.51
CA ASN A 475 3.48 -10.27 -20.75
C ASN A 475 2.11 -10.95 -20.55
N GLU A 476 2.07 -12.05 -19.77
CA GLU A 476 0.82 -12.73 -19.40
C GLU A 476 -0.07 -11.82 -18.53
N LEU A 477 0.51 -11.14 -17.56
CA LEU A 477 -0.19 -10.15 -16.71
C LEU A 477 -0.79 -9.02 -17.56
N GLU A 478 -0.05 -8.52 -18.55
CA GLU A 478 -0.53 -7.48 -19.46
C GLU A 478 -1.69 -7.97 -20.33
N ARG A 479 -1.59 -9.20 -20.86
CA ARG A 479 -2.65 -9.85 -21.64
C ARG A 479 -3.92 -9.98 -20.83
N HIS A 480 -3.82 -10.55 -19.64
CA HIS A 480 -4.97 -10.76 -18.74
C HIS A 480 -5.66 -9.44 -18.33
N ARG A 481 -4.89 -8.40 -18.04
CA ARG A 481 -5.45 -7.08 -17.74
C ARG A 481 -6.15 -6.42 -18.95
N LYS A 482 -5.69 -6.65 -20.16
CA LYS A 482 -6.36 -6.18 -21.39
C LYS A 482 -7.68 -6.90 -21.60
N GLU A 483 -7.70 -8.23 -21.45
CA GLU A 483 -8.90 -9.06 -21.55
C GLU A 483 -9.97 -8.65 -20.54
N LEU A 484 -9.58 -8.42 -19.29
CA LEU A 484 -10.50 -7.92 -18.24
C LEU A 484 -11.11 -6.57 -18.59
N LYS A 485 -10.31 -5.63 -19.07
CA LYS A 485 -10.82 -4.30 -19.51
C LYS A 485 -11.79 -4.41 -20.69
N GLU A 486 -11.56 -5.32 -21.62
CA GLU A 486 -12.47 -5.58 -22.74
C GLU A 486 -13.78 -6.21 -22.28
N LEU A 487 -13.73 -7.17 -21.35
CA LEU A 487 -14.91 -7.77 -20.74
C LEU A 487 -15.74 -6.72 -19.98
N GLU A 488 -15.11 -5.88 -19.15
CA GLU A 488 -15.78 -4.79 -18.44
C GLU A 488 -16.50 -3.82 -19.40
N LYS A 489 -15.87 -3.47 -20.51
CA LYS A 489 -16.50 -2.64 -21.55
C LYS A 489 -17.71 -3.32 -22.18
N LYS A 490 -17.62 -4.62 -22.41
CA LYS A 490 -18.70 -5.42 -23.00
C LYS A 490 -19.91 -5.54 -22.07
N TYR A 491 -19.69 -5.72 -20.76
CA TYR A 491 -20.78 -5.85 -19.79
C TYR A 491 -21.39 -4.52 -19.38
N LYS A 492 -20.64 -3.41 -19.35
CA LYS A 492 -21.20 -2.07 -19.12
C LYS A 492 -22.16 -1.60 -20.22
N GLY A 493 -22.13 -2.20 -21.40
CA GLY A 493 -23.07 -1.94 -22.48
C GLY A 493 -24.44 -2.65 -22.35
N PHE A 494 -24.63 -3.50 -21.33
CA PHE A 494 -25.90 -4.22 -21.11
C PHE A 494 -26.76 -3.65 -19.98
N ASP A 495 -26.21 -2.74 -19.15
CA ASP A 495 -26.91 -2.10 -18.03
C ASP A 495 -27.34 -0.64 -18.33
N SER A 496 -27.39 -0.25 -19.61
CA SER A 496 -27.84 1.08 -20.05
C SER A 496 -29.19 1.01 -20.76
#